data_268afc9124f4a5c3209a6d9e841f6a96
#
_entry.id   268afc9124f4a5c3209a6d9e841f6a96
#
_cell.length_a   1.000
_cell.length_b   1.000
_cell.length_c   1.000
_cell.angle_alpha   90.00
_cell.angle_beta   90.00
_cell.angle_gamma   90.00
#
_symmetry.space_group_name_H-M   'P 1'
#
loop_
_entity.id
_entity.type
_entity.pdbx_description
1 polymer ?
#
loop_
_entity_poly.entity_id
_entity_poly.type
_entity_poly.pdbx_seq_one_letter_code
_entity_poly.pdbx_strand_id
1 'polypeptide(L)'
;MAQEKFINSPYVTEMRKITRGLYQHGWDERNGGNVSYRLKPDEVNQYTDTTAILRNVPIDFDATELAGQYFLVTGTGRYFKNVYDNPEGEVGLVQIAKDGHSVDIHWGYNDGAQPTSEFPAHLMTHIKRLRVDSDQRVVMHCHPTNLVAMSFTVPLNEKVFSRLLWKMQAESIVVFPEGLGILPYMTPGTTTIGEATANKMKTFRLVLWPQHGVFAAGDSMDETFGLIETVEKAALIYTTIQAQGGHFLHEITDTDLANLATRFDLAPNPDYMMGQSLVTGQ
;
A
#
# COMPACT_ATOMS: atom_id res chain seq x y z
N MET A 1 3.22 -26.64 -18.60
CA MET A 1 4.13 -25.76 -19.37
C MET A 1 3.79 -24.29 -19.20
N ALA A 2 2.52 -23.85 -19.25
CA ALA A 2 2.18 -22.44 -19.04
C ALA A 2 2.46 -21.94 -17.61
N GLN A 3 2.24 -22.75 -16.58
CA GLN A 3 2.53 -22.40 -15.18
C GLN A 3 4.03 -22.10 -14.93
N GLU A 4 4.94 -22.90 -15.52
CA GLU A 4 6.39 -22.65 -15.40
C GLU A 4 6.79 -21.31 -16.01
N LYS A 5 6.12 -20.89 -17.08
CA LYS A 5 6.36 -19.60 -17.70
C LYS A 5 5.94 -18.45 -16.80
N PHE A 6 4.82 -18.55 -16.07
CA PHE A 6 4.34 -17.47 -15.22
C PHE A 6 5.26 -17.22 -14.04
N ILE A 7 5.87 -18.24 -13.44
CA ILE A 7 6.85 -18.09 -12.37
C ILE A 7 8.06 -17.24 -12.79
N ASN A 8 8.39 -17.25 -14.09
CA ASN A 8 9.50 -16.49 -14.66
C ASN A 8 9.06 -15.13 -15.23
N SER A 9 7.80 -14.74 -15.03
CA SER A 9 7.29 -13.44 -15.49
C SER A 9 7.93 -12.29 -14.72
N PRO A 10 8.01 -11.09 -15.31
CA PRO A 10 8.47 -9.90 -14.61
C PRO A 10 7.63 -9.60 -13.37
N TYR A 11 6.33 -9.89 -13.40
CA TYR A 11 5.39 -9.63 -12.30
C TYR A 11 5.70 -10.46 -11.06
N VAL A 12 6.00 -11.75 -11.22
CA VAL A 12 6.46 -12.61 -10.11
C VAL A 12 7.83 -12.17 -9.63
N THR A 13 8.72 -11.76 -10.53
CA THR A 13 10.04 -11.24 -10.18
C THR A 13 9.94 -9.96 -9.34
N GLU A 14 9.09 -9.02 -9.73
CA GLU A 14 8.81 -7.80 -8.97
C GLU A 14 8.19 -8.12 -7.59
N MET A 15 7.18 -8.99 -7.55
CA MET A 15 6.55 -9.42 -6.29
C MET A 15 7.59 -10.01 -5.32
N ARG A 16 8.48 -10.89 -5.80
CA ARG A 16 9.58 -11.46 -5.01
C ARG A 16 10.52 -10.40 -4.47
N LYS A 17 10.89 -9.42 -5.31
CA LYS A 17 11.79 -8.32 -4.94
C LYS A 17 11.17 -7.43 -3.86
N ILE A 18 9.92 -7.01 -4.05
CA ILE A 18 9.23 -6.09 -3.16
C ILE A 18 8.90 -6.74 -1.81
N THR A 19 8.36 -7.95 -1.79
CA THR A 19 8.08 -8.66 -0.53
C THR A 19 9.37 -8.93 0.27
N ARG A 20 10.48 -9.22 -0.42
CA ARG A 20 11.79 -9.32 0.23
C ARG A 20 12.24 -7.98 0.81
N GLY A 21 12.05 -6.87 0.08
CA GLY A 21 12.35 -5.51 0.55
C GLY A 21 11.55 -5.17 1.82
N LEU A 22 10.24 -5.37 1.80
CA LEU A 22 9.35 -5.16 2.94
C LEU A 22 9.81 -5.95 4.17
N TYR A 23 10.15 -7.25 3.98
CA TYR A 23 10.69 -8.09 5.05
C TYR A 23 12.05 -7.57 5.59
N GLN A 24 12.97 -7.17 4.71
CA GLN A 24 14.28 -6.67 5.10
C GLN A 24 14.23 -5.35 5.87
N HIS A 25 13.23 -4.52 5.60
CA HIS A 25 12.96 -3.30 6.38
C HIS A 25 12.28 -3.60 7.72
N GLY A 26 11.84 -4.84 7.98
CA GLY A 26 11.12 -5.21 9.19
C GLY A 26 9.71 -4.66 9.25
N TRP A 27 9.07 -4.49 8.09
CA TRP A 27 7.70 -3.94 7.97
C TRP A 27 6.63 -5.01 7.80
N ASP A 28 7.01 -6.28 7.90
CA ASP A 28 6.10 -7.41 7.97
C ASP A 28 6.64 -8.48 8.92
N GLU A 29 6.06 -8.61 10.06
CA GLU A 29 6.33 -9.70 11.00
C GLU A 29 5.38 -10.87 10.75
N ARG A 30 5.91 -12.10 10.77
CA ARG A 30 5.16 -13.33 10.53
C ARG A 30 4.44 -13.29 9.17
N ASN A 31 3.12 -13.23 9.20
CA ASN A 31 2.20 -13.14 8.06
C ASN A 31 1.49 -11.76 8.01
N GLY A 32 2.07 -10.76 8.65
CA GLY A 32 1.62 -9.39 8.55
C GLY A 32 1.89 -8.82 7.15
N GLY A 33 1.09 -7.85 6.75
CA GLY A 33 1.21 -7.26 5.43
C GLY A 33 0.67 -8.13 4.29
N ASN A 34 0.38 -7.49 3.18
CA ASN A 34 -0.11 -8.14 1.95
C ASN A 34 0.03 -7.20 0.75
N VAL A 35 0.12 -7.79 -0.45
CA VAL A 35 0.29 -7.07 -1.70
C VAL A 35 -0.65 -7.64 -2.74
N SER A 36 -1.30 -6.77 -3.52
CA SER A 36 -2.02 -7.14 -4.73
C SER A 36 -1.59 -6.28 -5.92
N TYR A 37 -1.34 -6.92 -7.05
CA TYR A 37 -0.93 -6.29 -8.30
C TYR A 37 -1.90 -6.64 -9.41
N ARG A 38 -2.67 -5.66 -9.89
CA ARG A 38 -3.60 -5.80 -11.01
C ARG A 38 -2.84 -5.92 -12.32
N LEU A 39 -3.07 -7.00 -13.05
CA LEU A 39 -2.43 -7.30 -14.33
C LEU A 39 -3.43 -7.16 -15.48
N LYS A 40 -2.94 -6.72 -16.64
CA LYS A 40 -3.75 -6.66 -17.86
C LYS A 40 -3.87 -8.06 -18.48
N PRO A 41 -4.96 -8.38 -19.19
CA PRO A 41 -5.13 -9.69 -19.80
C PRO A 41 -4.00 -10.10 -20.76
N ASP A 42 -3.50 -9.16 -21.57
CA ASP A 42 -2.38 -9.38 -22.48
C ASP A 42 -1.05 -9.68 -21.75
N GLU A 43 -0.82 -9.08 -20.60
CA GLU A 43 0.33 -9.34 -19.74
C GLU A 43 0.28 -10.77 -19.16
N VAL A 44 -0.90 -11.23 -18.76
CA VAL A 44 -1.10 -12.58 -18.22
C VAL A 44 -1.01 -13.64 -19.31
N ASN A 45 -1.68 -13.44 -20.44
CA ASN A 45 -1.78 -14.40 -21.53
C ASN A 45 -0.43 -14.73 -22.20
N GLN A 46 0.58 -13.86 -22.03
CA GLN A 46 1.96 -14.13 -22.47
C GLN A 46 2.61 -15.28 -21.71
N TYR A 47 2.19 -15.52 -20.46
CA TYR A 47 2.90 -16.42 -19.53
C TYR A 47 2.04 -17.60 -19.05
N THR A 48 0.74 -17.55 -19.18
CA THR A 48 -0.14 -18.63 -18.71
C THR A 48 -1.38 -18.80 -19.58
N ASP A 49 -1.86 -20.04 -19.66
CA ASP A 49 -3.16 -20.36 -20.27
C ASP A 49 -4.26 -20.09 -19.24
N THR A 50 -5.00 -19.01 -19.45
CA THR A 50 -6.09 -18.60 -18.55
C THR A 50 -7.41 -19.33 -18.80
N THR A 51 -7.47 -20.28 -19.75
CA THR A 51 -8.64 -21.16 -19.92
C THR A 51 -8.71 -22.24 -18.83
N ALA A 52 -7.56 -22.57 -18.21
CA ALA A 52 -7.48 -23.54 -17.13
C ALA A 52 -7.67 -22.85 -15.76
N ILE A 53 -8.72 -23.23 -15.06
CA ILE A 53 -9.00 -22.79 -13.69
C ILE A 53 -8.56 -23.92 -12.75
N LEU A 54 -7.59 -23.64 -11.86
CA LEU A 54 -7.11 -24.61 -10.87
C LEU A 54 -8.15 -24.81 -9.76
N ARG A 55 -8.71 -23.71 -9.26
CA ARG A 55 -9.75 -23.67 -8.22
C ARG A 55 -10.54 -22.38 -8.32
N ASN A 56 -11.79 -22.43 -7.85
CA ASN A 56 -12.61 -21.25 -7.59
C ASN A 56 -12.75 -21.09 -6.06
N VAL A 57 -12.60 -19.86 -5.56
CA VAL A 57 -12.67 -19.53 -4.13
C VAL A 57 -13.63 -18.36 -3.93
N PRO A 58 -14.64 -18.49 -3.05
CA PRO A 58 -15.55 -17.39 -2.76
C PRO A 58 -14.81 -16.23 -2.07
N ILE A 59 -15.28 -15.00 -2.32
CA ILE A 59 -14.86 -13.79 -1.63
C ILE A 59 -16.06 -13.13 -0.97
N ASP A 60 -15.89 -12.65 0.26
CA ASP A 60 -16.93 -11.94 1.01
C ASP A 60 -16.98 -10.46 0.63
N PHE A 61 -17.17 -10.20 -0.66
CA PHE A 61 -17.29 -8.85 -1.22
C PHE A 61 -17.88 -8.91 -2.63
N ASP A 62 -18.73 -7.95 -2.99
CA ASP A 62 -19.20 -7.75 -4.36
C ASP A 62 -18.16 -7.00 -5.18
N ALA A 63 -17.33 -7.73 -5.93
CA ALA A 63 -16.30 -7.24 -6.82
C ALA A 63 -16.73 -7.17 -8.29
N THR A 64 -18.03 -7.08 -8.59
CA THR A 64 -18.56 -7.07 -9.97
C THR A 64 -17.91 -5.99 -10.84
N GLU A 65 -17.55 -4.82 -10.27
CA GLU A 65 -16.82 -3.75 -10.99
C GLU A 65 -15.44 -4.19 -11.50
N LEU A 66 -14.85 -5.24 -10.94
CA LEU A 66 -13.56 -5.81 -11.32
C LEU A 66 -13.69 -7.15 -12.03
N ALA A 67 -14.91 -7.58 -12.40
CA ALA A 67 -15.13 -8.86 -13.05
C ALA A 67 -14.23 -9.04 -14.28
N GLY A 68 -13.55 -10.18 -14.35
CA GLY A 68 -12.59 -10.50 -15.40
C GLY A 68 -11.20 -9.89 -15.25
N GLN A 69 -10.95 -9.01 -14.24
CA GLN A 69 -9.63 -8.46 -13.97
C GLN A 69 -8.74 -9.49 -13.28
N TYR A 70 -7.45 -9.47 -13.60
CA TYR A 70 -6.43 -10.34 -13.01
C TYR A 70 -5.66 -9.64 -11.91
N PHE A 71 -5.31 -10.42 -10.87
CA PHE A 71 -4.47 -9.93 -9.76
C PHE A 71 -3.43 -10.99 -9.39
N LEU A 72 -2.18 -10.55 -9.22
CA LEU A 72 -1.16 -11.33 -8.51
C LEU A 72 -1.23 -10.92 -7.04
N VAL A 73 -1.50 -11.87 -6.13
CA VAL A 73 -1.87 -11.57 -4.74
C VAL A 73 -1.11 -12.48 -3.78
N THR A 74 -0.66 -11.94 -2.66
CA THR A 74 -0.08 -12.71 -1.55
C THR A 74 -1.15 -13.55 -0.85
N GLY A 75 -0.77 -14.74 -0.39
CA GLY A 75 -1.69 -15.70 0.23
C GLY A 75 -2.00 -15.42 1.69
N THR A 76 -3.17 -15.86 2.15
CA THR A 76 -3.53 -15.78 3.56
C THR A 76 -2.59 -16.61 4.44
N GLY A 77 -2.14 -16.05 5.56
CA GLY A 77 -1.22 -16.71 6.49
C GLY A 77 0.19 -16.93 5.93
N ARG A 78 0.52 -16.32 4.79
CA ARG A 78 1.83 -16.47 4.14
C ARG A 78 2.83 -15.43 4.64
N TYR A 79 4.12 -15.76 4.52
CA TYR A 79 5.23 -14.96 5.03
C TYR A 79 6.00 -14.31 3.88
N PHE A 80 6.17 -13.02 3.89
CA PHE A 80 6.94 -12.31 2.85
C PHE A 80 8.36 -12.83 2.68
N LYS A 81 9.01 -13.25 3.77
CA LYS A 81 10.35 -13.83 3.72
C LYS A 81 10.46 -15.07 2.83
N ASN A 82 9.36 -15.80 2.62
CA ASN A 82 9.35 -17.03 1.83
C ASN A 82 9.03 -16.79 0.34
N VAL A 83 8.41 -15.66 0.00
CA VAL A 83 7.97 -15.37 -1.39
C VAL A 83 9.13 -15.43 -2.37
N TYR A 84 10.32 -14.98 -1.95
CA TYR A 84 11.50 -14.97 -2.83
C TYR A 84 11.91 -16.39 -3.26
N ASP A 85 11.91 -17.34 -2.34
CA ASP A 85 12.37 -18.71 -2.59
C ASP A 85 11.24 -19.64 -3.06
N ASN A 86 10.00 -19.38 -2.63
CA ASN A 86 8.83 -20.23 -2.92
C ASN A 86 7.62 -19.40 -3.37
N PRO A 87 7.70 -18.66 -4.49
CA PRO A 87 6.58 -17.80 -4.92
C PRO A 87 5.29 -18.59 -5.19
N GLU A 88 5.36 -19.82 -5.72
CA GLU A 88 4.18 -20.64 -6.01
C GLU A 88 3.41 -21.10 -4.76
N GLY A 89 4.07 -21.18 -3.61
CA GLY A 89 3.42 -21.46 -2.34
C GLY A 89 2.81 -20.22 -1.70
N GLU A 90 3.42 -19.06 -1.92
CA GLU A 90 3.15 -17.84 -1.16
C GLU A 90 2.22 -16.85 -1.87
N VAL A 91 2.18 -16.88 -3.23
CA VAL A 91 1.35 -15.98 -4.04
C VAL A 91 0.54 -16.74 -5.08
N GLY A 92 -0.52 -16.11 -5.57
CA GLY A 92 -1.36 -16.68 -6.63
C GLY A 92 -1.79 -15.64 -7.66
N LEU A 93 -1.94 -16.09 -8.91
CA LEU A 93 -2.62 -15.37 -9.97
C LEU A 93 -4.10 -15.72 -9.92
N VAL A 94 -4.92 -14.72 -9.65
CA VAL A 94 -6.38 -14.88 -9.57
C VAL A 94 -7.09 -13.97 -10.58
N GLN A 95 -8.25 -14.39 -11.05
CA GLN A 95 -9.18 -13.57 -11.83
C GLN A 95 -10.47 -13.40 -11.05
N ILE A 96 -11.01 -12.19 -10.99
CA ILE A 96 -12.36 -11.99 -10.45
C ILE A 96 -13.36 -12.67 -11.38
N ALA A 97 -14.14 -13.61 -10.84
CA ALA A 97 -15.15 -14.33 -11.60
C ALA A 97 -16.24 -13.38 -12.12
N LYS A 98 -16.98 -13.83 -13.13
CA LYS A 98 -18.00 -12.99 -13.81
C LYS A 98 -19.13 -12.54 -12.88
N ASP A 99 -19.42 -13.32 -11.84
CA ASP A 99 -20.44 -12.99 -10.84
C ASP A 99 -19.96 -11.96 -9.80
N GLY A 100 -18.65 -11.69 -9.73
CA GLY A 100 -18.05 -10.78 -8.77
C GLY A 100 -17.96 -11.29 -7.33
N HIS A 101 -18.38 -12.53 -7.06
CA HIS A 101 -18.43 -13.10 -5.70
C HIS A 101 -17.42 -14.20 -5.44
N SER A 102 -16.56 -14.48 -6.41
CA SER A 102 -15.50 -15.46 -6.29
C SER A 102 -14.29 -15.09 -7.13
N VAL A 103 -13.19 -15.78 -6.92
CA VAL A 103 -11.99 -15.68 -7.74
C VAL A 103 -11.62 -17.03 -8.33
N ASP A 104 -11.24 -17.02 -9.59
CA ASP A 104 -10.68 -18.17 -10.29
C ASP A 104 -9.15 -18.11 -10.15
N ILE A 105 -8.54 -19.15 -9.56
CA ILE A 105 -7.10 -19.27 -9.41
C ILE A 105 -6.53 -19.93 -10.66
N HIS A 106 -5.60 -19.26 -11.33
CA HIS A 106 -4.94 -19.73 -12.55
C HIS A 106 -3.52 -20.21 -12.33
N TRP A 107 -2.84 -19.71 -11.26
CA TRP A 107 -1.48 -20.12 -10.93
C TRP A 107 -1.20 -19.84 -9.42
N GLY A 108 -0.27 -20.59 -8.85
CA GLY A 108 0.16 -20.43 -7.47
C GLY A 108 -0.74 -21.14 -6.46
N TYR A 109 -0.48 -20.85 -5.17
CA TYR A 109 -1.17 -21.48 -4.04
C TYR A 109 -1.18 -23.02 -4.10
N ASN A 110 -0.02 -23.60 -4.46
CA ASN A 110 0.12 -25.03 -4.78
C ASN A 110 -0.30 -25.98 -3.66
N ASP A 111 -0.30 -25.51 -2.41
CA ASP A 111 -0.68 -26.26 -1.21
C ASP A 111 -2.10 -25.99 -0.72
N GLY A 112 -2.94 -25.43 -1.58
CA GLY A 112 -4.32 -25.14 -1.23
C GLY A 112 -4.57 -23.79 -0.58
N ALA A 113 -3.56 -22.91 -0.50
CA ALA A 113 -3.73 -21.52 -0.03
C ALA A 113 -4.73 -20.74 -0.90
N GLN A 114 -5.12 -19.60 -0.43
CA GLN A 114 -6.05 -18.68 -1.08
C GLN A 114 -5.58 -17.23 -0.88
N PRO A 115 -6.13 -16.24 -1.58
CA PRO A 115 -5.78 -14.84 -1.39
C PRO A 115 -5.83 -14.42 0.07
N THR A 116 -5.03 -13.39 0.42
CA THR A 116 -5.06 -12.80 1.76
C THR A 116 -6.49 -12.52 2.24
N SER A 117 -6.73 -12.68 3.53
CA SER A 117 -8.04 -12.36 4.14
C SER A 117 -8.42 -10.87 4.00
N GLU A 118 -7.46 -9.99 3.73
CA GLU A 118 -7.68 -8.58 3.45
C GLU A 118 -7.90 -8.28 1.94
N PHE A 119 -7.97 -9.30 1.09
CA PHE A 119 -8.20 -9.10 -0.33
C PHE A 119 -9.48 -8.30 -0.65
N PRO A 120 -10.61 -8.42 0.07
CA PRO A 120 -11.75 -7.52 -0.09
C PRO A 120 -11.38 -6.04 0.09
N ALA A 121 -10.58 -5.68 1.08
CA ALA A 121 -10.11 -4.31 1.29
C ALA A 121 -9.21 -3.82 0.14
N HIS A 122 -8.36 -4.71 -0.41
CA HIS A 122 -7.59 -4.42 -1.63
C HIS A 122 -8.51 -4.16 -2.83
N LEU A 123 -9.51 -5.02 -3.07
CA LEU A 123 -10.44 -4.86 -4.19
C LEU A 123 -11.23 -3.56 -4.09
N MET A 124 -11.73 -3.22 -2.90
CA MET A 124 -12.41 -1.94 -2.63
C MET A 124 -11.47 -0.75 -2.94
N THR A 125 -10.20 -0.84 -2.55
CA THR A 125 -9.18 0.17 -2.84
C THR A 125 -8.91 0.27 -4.34
N HIS A 126 -8.71 -0.84 -5.06
CA HIS A 126 -8.53 -0.85 -6.51
C HIS A 126 -9.70 -0.19 -7.22
N ILE A 127 -10.95 -0.51 -6.86
CA ILE A 127 -12.16 0.12 -7.42
C ILE A 127 -12.11 1.66 -7.27
N LYS A 128 -11.75 2.15 -6.08
CA LYS A 128 -11.72 3.60 -5.84
C LYS A 128 -10.56 4.28 -6.54
N ARG A 129 -9.37 3.66 -6.52
CA ARG A 129 -8.18 4.22 -7.19
C ARG A 129 -8.33 4.24 -8.71
N LEU A 130 -8.88 3.22 -9.33
CA LEU A 130 -9.15 3.17 -10.77
C LEU A 130 -10.09 4.28 -11.26
N ARG A 131 -10.96 4.80 -10.39
CA ARG A 131 -11.84 5.93 -10.71
C ARG A 131 -11.12 7.28 -10.63
N VAL A 132 -10.00 7.35 -9.90
CA VAL A 132 -9.15 8.54 -9.77
C VAL A 132 -8.09 8.54 -10.86
N ASP A 133 -7.45 7.39 -11.05
CA ASP A 133 -6.36 7.20 -12.00
C ASP A 133 -6.37 5.74 -12.48
N SER A 134 -6.57 5.53 -13.78
CA SER A 134 -6.66 4.22 -14.42
C SER A 134 -5.35 3.43 -14.40
N ASP A 135 -4.21 4.11 -14.20
CA ASP A 135 -2.90 3.50 -14.16
C ASP A 135 -2.53 2.93 -12.79
N GLN A 136 -3.29 3.25 -11.76
CA GLN A 136 -3.11 2.68 -10.42
C GLN A 136 -3.37 1.17 -10.42
N ARG A 137 -2.34 0.39 -10.09
CA ARG A 137 -2.34 -1.07 -10.28
C ARG A 137 -1.95 -1.87 -9.05
N VAL A 138 -1.32 -1.23 -8.08
CA VAL A 138 -0.74 -1.89 -6.91
C VAL A 138 -1.42 -1.39 -5.64
N VAL A 139 -1.71 -2.31 -4.74
CA VAL A 139 -2.08 -2.01 -3.36
C VAL A 139 -1.17 -2.81 -2.44
N MET A 140 -0.55 -2.13 -1.48
CA MET A 140 0.33 -2.70 -0.47
C MET A 140 -0.18 -2.36 0.93
N HIS A 141 -0.13 -3.34 1.82
CA HIS A 141 -0.30 -3.15 3.25
C HIS A 141 0.92 -3.68 3.98
N CYS A 142 1.47 -2.92 4.91
CA CYS A 142 2.60 -3.30 5.75
C CYS A 142 2.63 -2.49 7.05
N HIS A 143 3.57 -2.81 7.95
CA HIS A 143 3.66 -2.27 9.30
C HIS A 143 4.93 -1.42 9.52
N PRO A 144 5.10 -0.26 8.86
CA PRO A 144 6.29 0.59 9.00
C PRO A 144 6.37 1.13 10.43
N THR A 145 7.42 0.74 11.12
CA THR A 145 7.53 0.83 12.60
C THR A 145 7.42 2.26 13.12
N ASN A 146 8.11 3.21 12.48
CA ASN A 146 8.12 4.58 12.97
C ASN A 146 6.81 5.31 12.69
N LEU A 147 6.18 5.04 11.53
CA LEU A 147 4.86 5.58 11.23
C LEU A 147 3.80 5.04 12.20
N VAL A 148 3.87 3.74 12.53
CA VAL A 148 3.01 3.13 13.54
C VAL A 148 3.27 3.76 14.92
N ALA A 149 4.55 3.97 15.31
CA ALA A 149 4.90 4.61 16.58
C ALA A 149 4.34 6.03 16.69
N MET A 150 4.38 6.81 15.60
CA MET A 150 3.78 8.15 15.56
C MET A 150 2.28 8.12 15.87
N SER A 151 1.55 7.07 15.53
CA SER A 151 0.12 6.96 15.80
C SER A 151 -0.25 6.88 17.28
N PHE A 152 0.74 6.65 18.16
CA PHE A 152 0.58 6.71 19.63
C PHE A 152 0.90 8.09 20.22
N THR A 153 1.63 8.92 19.52
CA THR A 153 2.22 10.15 20.09
C THR A 153 1.79 11.44 19.39
N VAL A 154 1.26 11.33 18.16
CA VAL A 154 0.80 12.46 17.35
C VAL A 154 -0.72 12.42 17.27
N PRO A 155 -1.43 13.58 17.39
CA PRO A 155 -2.88 13.61 17.20
C PRO A 155 -3.30 12.99 15.86
N LEU A 156 -4.27 12.09 15.88
CA LEU A 156 -4.78 11.39 14.68
C LEU A 156 -5.61 12.35 13.80
N ASN A 157 -4.91 13.27 13.16
CA ASN A 157 -5.46 14.30 12.29
C ASN A 157 -4.63 14.40 11.02
N GLU A 158 -5.27 14.31 9.87
CA GLU A 158 -4.63 14.27 8.54
C GLU A 158 -3.73 15.48 8.28
N LYS A 159 -4.22 16.69 8.61
CA LYS A 159 -3.44 17.92 8.46
C LYS A 159 -2.18 17.91 9.35
N VAL A 160 -2.33 17.52 10.62
CA VAL A 160 -1.21 17.48 11.57
C VAL A 160 -0.15 16.49 11.11
N PHE A 161 -0.55 15.26 10.77
CA PHE A 161 0.39 14.23 10.30
C PHE A 161 1.05 14.61 8.98
N SER A 162 0.28 15.02 7.97
CA SER A 162 0.82 15.35 6.66
C SER A 162 1.83 16.49 6.75
N ARG A 163 1.50 17.56 7.46
CA ARG A 163 2.42 18.67 7.65
C ARG A 163 3.68 18.28 8.40
N LEU A 164 3.52 17.50 9.48
CA LEU A 164 4.67 17.04 10.27
C LEU A 164 5.62 16.22 9.39
N LEU A 165 5.11 15.28 8.61
CA LEU A 165 5.91 14.45 7.71
C LEU A 165 6.56 15.28 6.59
N TRP A 166 5.85 16.23 6.00
CA TRP A 166 6.42 17.14 4.98
C TRP A 166 7.57 18.01 5.51
N LYS A 167 7.53 18.37 6.80
CA LYS A 167 8.58 19.17 7.44
C LYS A 167 9.80 18.35 7.88
N MET A 168 9.73 17.00 7.83
CA MET A 168 10.86 16.14 8.19
C MET A 168 11.87 15.96 7.05
N GLN A 169 11.44 16.01 5.79
CA GLN A 169 12.31 15.96 4.62
C GLN A 169 11.61 16.53 3.39
N ALA A 170 12.37 17.15 2.48
CA ALA A 170 11.84 17.84 1.31
C ALA A 170 11.08 16.90 0.35
N GLU A 171 11.55 15.65 0.20
CA GLU A 171 10.95 14.64 -0.65
C GLU A 171 9.51 14.30 -0.26
N SER A 172 9.13 14.47 1.00
CA SER A 172 7.81 14.07 1.49
C SER A 172 6.67 14.79 0.76
N ILE A 173 6.71 16.11 0.63
CA ILE A 173 5.68 16.87 -0.09
C ILE A 173 5.72 16.57 -1.60
N VAL A 174 6.89 16.21 -2.15
CA VAL A 174 7.03 15.87 -3.57
C VAL A 174 6.39 14.52 -3.88
N VAL A 175 6.57 13.54 -3.00
CA VAL A 175 6.12 12.15 -3.20
C VAL A 175 4.64 11.97 -2.87
N PHE A 176 4.15 12.60 -1.78
CA PHE A 176 2.73 12.54 -1.39
C PHE A 176 2.16 13.94 -1.09
N PRO A 177 2.01 14.79 -2.13
CA PRO A 177 1.48 16.14 -1.97
C PRO A 177 0.04 16.18 -1.48
N GLU A 178 -0.74 15.14 -1.71
CA GLU A 178 -2.09 14.98 -1.17
C GLU A 178 -2.12 14.76 0.35
N GLY A 179 -0.97 14.36 0.93
CA GLY A 179 -0.84 14.04 2.35
C GLY A 179 -1.17 12.59 2.69
N LEU A 180 -1.43 12.32 3.96
CA LEU A 180 -1.71 11.01 4.54
C LEU A 180 -3.14 10.97 5.07
N GLY A 181 -3.96 10.04 4.56
CA GLY A 181 -5.27 9.73 5.11
C GLY A 181 -5.14 8.96 6.43
N ILE A 182 -6.02 9.23 7.40
CA ILE A 182 -5.98 8.59 8.71
C ILE A 182 -7.36 8.03 9.05
N LEU A 183 -7.41 6.78 9.49
CA LEU A 183 -8.62 6.19 10.07
C LEU A 183 -8.61 6.34 11.61
N PRO A 184 -9.76 6.29 12.27
CA PRO A 184 -9.78 5.94 13.69
C PRO A 184 -9.29 4.49 13.85
N TYR A 185 -8.89 4.09 15.08
CA TYR A 185 -8.61 2.68 15.32
C TYR A 185 -9.83 1.82 14.98
N MET A 186 -9.62 0.79 14.15
CA MET A 186 -10.64 -0.15 13.71
C MET A 186 -10.08 -1.58 13.75
N THR A 187 -10.93 -2.57 13.97
CA THR A 187 -10.52 -3.97 13.98
C THR A 187 -10.09 -4.41 12.56
N PRO A 188 -8.86 -4.88 12.38
CA PRO A 188 -8.38 -5.38 11.10
C PRO A 188 -9.17 -6.59 10.57
N GLY A 189 -9.14 -6.80 9.26
CA GLY A 189 -9.80 -7.96 8.62
C GLY A 189 -11.33 -7.85 8.55
N THR A 190 -11.92 -6.69 8.86
CA THR A 190 -13.37 -6.46 8.74
C THR A 190 -13.70 -5.70 7.45
N THR A 191 -14.91 -5.92 6.90
CA THR A 191 -15.43 -5.15 5.75
C THR A 191 -15.45 -3.65 6.06
N THR A 192 -15.78 -3.28 7.29
CA THR A 192 -15.88 -1.87 7.72
C THR A 192 -14.56 -1.12 7.58
N ILE A 193 -13.41 -1.71 7.97
CA ILE A 193 -12.12 -1.03 7.78
C ILE A 193 -11.74 -0.97 6.31
N GLY A 194 -12.09 -2.00 5.51
CA GLY A 194 -11.90 -2.01 4.06
C GLY A 194 -12.65 -0.86 3.37
N GLU A 195 -13.93 -0.68 3.68
CA GLU A 195 -14.77 0.42 3.16
C GLU A 195 -14.23 1.80 3.58
N ALA A 196 -13.86 1.95 4.85
CA ALA A 196 -13.29 3.20 5.37
C ALA A 196 -11.97 3.53 4.66
N THR A 197 -11.08 2.54 4.47
CA THR A 197 -9.81 2.67 3.73
C THR A 197 -10.08 3.10 2.29
N ALA A 198 -10.93 2.38 1.58
CA ALA A 198 -11.26 2.67 0.18
C ALA A 198 -11.90 4.06 0.02
N ASN A 199 -12.67 4.53 0.99
CA ASN A 199 -13.21 5.89 0.96
C ASN A 199 -12.11 6.96 1.10
N LYS A 200 -11.10 6.75 1.96
CA LYS A 200 -9.92 7.63 2.06
C LYS A 200 -9.07 7.59 0.80
N MET A 201 -8.94 6.43 0.18
CA MET A 201 -8.19 6.22 -1.06
C MET A 201 -8.76 6.96 -2.30
N LYS A 202 -9.90 7.62 -2.20
CA LYS A 202 -10.36 8.58 -3.21
C LYS A 202 -9.48 9.83 -3.28
N THR A 203 -8.86 10.20 -2.17
CA THR A 203 -8.04 11.42 -2.04
C THR A 203 -6.56 11.07 -1.83
N PHE A 204 -6.27 10.09 -0.99
CA PHE A 204 -4.93 9.76 -0.54
C PHE A 204 -4.43 8.46 -1.17
N ARG A 205 -3.16 8.40 -1.57
CA ARG A 205 -2.48 7.15 -1.95
C ARG A 205 -1.94 6.40 -0.73
N LEU A 206 -1.85 7.05 0.42
CA LEU A 206 -1.45 6.50 1.71
C LEU A 206 -2.59 6.65 2.73
N VAL A 207 -2.93 5.57 3.43
CA VAL A 207 -3.92 5.59 4.53
C VAL A 207 -3.34 4.87 5.74
N LEU A 208 -3.14 5.60 6.83
CA LEU A 208 -2.68 5.07 8.10
C LEU A 208 -3.85 4.36 8.82
N TRP A 209 -3.58 3.13 9.24
CA TRP A 209 -4.35 2.40 10.24
C TRP A 209 -3.64 2.55 11.59
N PRO A 210 -4.10 3.44 12.48
CA PRO A 210 -3.41 3.71 13.75
C PRO A 210 -3.16 2.43 14.55
N GLN A 211 -1.97 2.34 15.18
CA GLN A 211 -1.51 1.20 15.97
C GLN A 211 -1.45 -0.13 15.20
N HIS A 212 -1.43 -0.07 13.87
CA HIS A 212 -1.40 -1.26 13.02
C HIS A 212 -0.40 -1.09 11.85
N GLY A 213 -0.72 -0.28 10.86
CA GLY A 213 0.11 -0.18 9.66
C GLY A 213 -0.40 0.84 8.66
N VAL A 214 0.03 0.72 7.41
CA VAL A 214 -0.34 1.60 6.30
C VAL A 214 -0.86 0.80 5.11
N PHE A 215 -1.89 1.31 4.46
CA PHE A 215 -2.28 0.95 3.11
C PHE A 215 -1.71 1.98 2.13
N ALA A 216 -1.11 1.50 1.04
CA ALA A 216 -0.58 2.33 -0.03
C ALA A 216 -1.10 1.85 -1.38
N ALA A 217 -1.32 2.77 -2.31
CA ALA A 217 -1.70 2.47 -3.69
C ALA A 217 -0.85 3.28 -4.68
N GLY A 218 -0.47 2.66 -5.80
CA GLY A 218 0.36 3.28 -6.83
C GLY A 218 0.28 2.57 -8.19
N ASP A 219 1.05 3.07 -9.15
CA ASP A 219 1.04 2.63 -10.54
C ASP A 219 1.89 1.38 -10.76
N SER A 220 2.94 1.23 -9.98
CA SER A 220 3.90 0.12 -10.05
C SER A 220 4.31 -0.36 -8.66
N MET A 221 4.95 -1.51 -8.62
CA MET A 221 5.51 -2.07 -7.38
C MET A 221 6.58 -1.14 -6.78
N ASP A 222 7.52 -0.65 -7.60
CA ASP A 222 8.61 0.21 -7.13
C ASP A 222 8.09 1.58 -6.67
N GLU A 223 7.09 2.18 -7.37
CA GLU A 223 6.50 3.46 -6.96
C GLU A 223 5.73 3.33 -5.66
N THR A 224 4.91 2.29 -5.51
CA THR A 224 4.12 2.07 -4.28
C THR A 224 5.01 1.77 -3.09
N PHE A 225 6.08 1.01 -3.28
CA PHE A 225 7.07 0.74 -2.25
C PHE A 225 7.84 2.01 -1.87
N GLY A 226 8.30 2.80 -2.85
CA GLY A 226 9.00 4.08 -2.63
C GLY A 226 8.14 5.11 -1.90
N LEU A 227 6.82 5.09 -2.11
CA LEU A 227 5.86 5.90 -1.36
C LEU A 227 5.87 5.53 0.13
N ILE A 228 5.89 4.22 0.45
CA ILE A 228 5.98 3.73 1.83
C ILE A 228 7.36 4.06 2.43
N GLU A 229 8.45 3.86 1.68
CA GLU A 229 9.81 4.21 2.13
C GLU A 229 9.91 5.69 2.50
N THR A 230 9.31 6.57 1.70
CA THR A 230 9.37 8.01 1.91
C THR A 230 8.62 8.43 3.18
N VAL A 231 7.40 7.93 3.38
CA VAL A 231 6.63 8.26 4.59
C VAL A 231 7.27 7.69 5.84
N GLU A 232 7.81 6.47 5.79
CA GLU A 232 8.52 5.87 6.92
C GLU A 232 9.84 6.56 7.21
N LYS A 233 10.60 7.01 6.20
CA LYS A 233 11.80 7.81 6.39
C LYS A 233 11.48 9.11 7.15
N ALA A 234 10.44 9.82 6.77
CA ALA A 234 9.99 11.02 7.46
C ALA A 234 9.58 10.71 8.92
N ALA A 235 8.86 9.61 9.12
CA ALA A 235 8.48 9.14 10.45
C ALA A 235 9.71 8.76 11.31
N LEU A 236 10.71 8.10 10.73
CA LEU A 236 11.97 7.76 11.40
C LEU A 236 12.73 9.02 11.85
N ILE A 237 12.81 10.05 10.99
CA ILE A 237 13.44 11.33 11.36
C ILE A 237 12.71 11.94 12.56
N TYR A 238 11.37 12.00 12.50
CA TYR A 238 10.58 12.54 13.60
C TYR A 238 10.79 11.75 14.91
N THR A 239 10.67 10.43 14.90
CA THR A 239 10.83 9.61 16.09
C THR A 239 12.24 9.69 16.66
N THR A 240 13.26 9.83 15.79
CA THR A 240 14.66 10.04 16.19
C THR A 240 14.83 11.38 16.91
N ILE A 241 14.22 12.47 16.41
CA ILE A 241 14.24 13.77 17.07
C ILE A 241 13.53 13.69 18.44
N GLN A 242 12.36 13.02 18.50
CA GLN A 242 11.64 12.86 19.77
C GLN A 242 12.48 12.09 20.81
N ALA A 243 13.23 11.06 20.39
CA ALA A 243 14.13 10.31 21.27
C ALA A 243 15.30 11.17 21.79
N GLN A 244 15.64 12.26 21.11
CA GLN A 244 16.67 13.24 21.52
C GLN A 244 16.10 14.42 22.33
N GLY A 245 14.87 14.34 22.81
CA GLY A 245 14.22 15.38 23.62
C GLY A 245 13.19 16.23 22.88
N GLY A 246 12.97 16.00 21.58
CA GLY A 246 11.87 16.58 20.80
C GLY A 246 12.01 18.07 20.46
N HIS A 247 13.21 18.64 20.59
CA HIS A 247 13.46 20.05 20.32
C HIS A 247 13.84 20.30 18.85
N PHE A 248 13.13 21.21 18.20
CA PHE A 248 13.43 21.66 16.85
C PHE A 248 14.10 23.04 16.90
N LEU A 249 15.34 23.14 16.40
CA LEU A 249 16.06 24.41 16.21
C LEU A 249 15.83 24.98 14.80
N HIS A 250 15.55 24.11 13.84
CA HIS A 250 15.30 24.44 12.43
C HIS A 250 14.13 23.60 11.93
N GLU A 251 13.46 24.08 10.89
CA GLU A 251 12.39 23.35 10.18
C GLU A 251 12.37 23.71 8.70
N ILE A 252 11.73 22.88 7.87
CA ILE A 252 11.24 23.29 6.56
C ILE A 252 10.03 24.18 6.81
N THR A 253 10.15 25.47 6.46
CA THR A 253 9.08 26.47 6.71
C THR A 253 7.91 26.28 5.75
N ASP A 254 6.78 26.93 6.04
CA ASP A 254 5.63 26.94 5.12
C ASP A 254 5.99 27.60 3.76
N THR A 255 6.89 28.58 3.78
CA THR A 255 7.43 29.20 2.56
C THR A 255 8.28 28.20 1.76
N ASP A 256 9.11 27.40 2.43
CA ASP A 256 9.91 26.37 1.76
C ASP A 256 9.03 25.28 1.14
N LEU A 257 7.97 24.84 1.82
CA LEU A 257 6.99 23.91 1.27
C LEU A 257 6.30 24.50 0.03
N ALA A 258 5.93 25.78 0.05
CA ALA A 258 5.35 26.45 -1.11
C ALA A 258 6.33 26.57 -2.29
N ASN A 259 7.61 26.83 -2.01
CA ASN A 259 8.66 26.85 -3.02
C ASN A 259 8.88 25.47 -3.64
N LEU A 260 8.87 24.39 -2.84
CA LEU A 260 8.94 23.00 -3.32
C LEU A 260 7.73 22.68 -4.21
N ALA A 261 6.53 23.00 -3.77
CA ALA A 261 5.31 22.79 -4.55
C ALA A 261 5.39 23.49 -5.92
N THR A 262 5.83 24.74 -5.94
CA THR A 262 6.02 25.50 -7.19
C THR A 262 7.12 24.89 -8.07
N ARG A 263 8.25 24.51 -7.48
CA ARG A 263 9.42 23.96 -8.23
C ARG A 263 9.09 22.66 -8.93
N PHE A 264 8.26 21.82 -8.34
CA PHE A 264 7.92 20.49 -8.85
C PHE A 264 6.51 20.42 -9.47
N ASP A 265 5.83 21.57 -9.66
CA ASP A 265 4.48 21.65 -10.22
C ASP A 265 3.46 20.78 -9.49
N LEU A 266 3.49 20.83 -8.15
CA LEU A 266 2.64 20.02 -7.29
C LEU A 266 1.35 20.76 -6.93
N ALA A 267 0.29 20.00 -6.66
CA ALA A 267 -0.98 20.49 -6.16
C ALA A 267 -1.27 19.92 -4.75
N PRO A 268 -0.51 20.35 -3.70
CA PRO A 268 -0.75 19.88 -2.35
C PRO A 268 -2.10 20.36 -1.84
N ASN A 269 -2.66 19.64 -0.85
CA ASN A 269 -3.89 20.06 -0.21
C ASN A 269 -3.70 21.48 0.39
N PRO A 270 -4.44 22.51 -0.09
CA PRO A 270 -4.22 23.90 0.32
C PRO A 270 -4.46 24.11 1.82
N ASP A 271 -5.36 23.34 2.44
CA ASP A 271 -5.65 23.42 3.87
C ASP A 271 -4.47 22.96 4.74
N TYR A 272 -3.52 22.20 4.16
CA TYR A 272 -2.36 21.67 4.86
C TYR A 272 -1.12 22.55 4.71
N MET A 273 -1.11 23.54 3.81
CA MET A 273 0.07 24.36 3.52
C MET A 273 0.42 25.34 4.63
N MET A 274 -0.50 25.69 5.51
CA MET A 274 -0.30 26.66 6.59
C MET A 274 -0.55 26.03 7.98
N GLY A 275 0.30 26.34 8.97
CA GLY A 275 0.13 25.85 10.33
C GLY A 275 1.20 26.35 11.30
N GLN A 276 1.23 25.77 12.50
CA GLN A 276 2.20 26.14 13.54
C GLN A 276 3.62 25.72 13.16
N SER A 277 4.61 26.51 13.59
CA SER A 277 6.02 26.17 13.54
C SER A 277 6.32 25.00 14.49
N LEU A 278 7.28 24.16 14.10
CA LEU A 278 7.82 23.09 14.95
C LEU A 278 8.95 23.61 15.86
N VAL A 279 9.54 24.77 15.54
CA VAL A 279 10.67 25.33 16.30
C VAL A 279 10.20 25.64 17.72
N THR A 280 10.85 25.02 18.70
CA THR A 280 10.57 25.17 20.12
C THR A 280 11.66 26.06 20.76
N GLY A 281 11.27 27.21 21.26
CA GLY A 281 12.16 28.11 22.02
C GLY A 281 12.80 29.19 21.17
N GLN A 282 12.07 30.21 20.88
CA GLN A 282 12.56 31.59 20.83
C GLN A 282 12.00 32.34 22.01
#